data_a272e83af1fc202da37750f9d9c40583
#
_entry.id   a272e83af1fc202da37750f9d9c40583
#
_cell.length_a   1.000
_cell.length_b   1.000
_cell.length_c   1.000
_cell.angle_alpha   90.00
_cell.angle_beta   90.00
_cell.angle_gamma   90.00
#
_symmetry.space_group_name_H-M   'P 1'
#
loop_
_entity.id
_entity.type
_entity.pdbx_description
1 polymer ?
#
loop_
_entity_poly.entity_id
_entity_poly.type
_entity_poly.pdbx_seq_one_letter_code
_entity_poly.pdbx_strand_id
1 'polypeptide(L)'
;MKKILQYLKIVLCGIVFGVANVIPGVSGGTMLVVFGMYDRLTESISGIKAIFKNIVFLIFFGIGAGAGILGFAKLIKFLFDNYEVQTNMYFIGLILGSVPLIYRMGTAESKVKPLCSVPFVISLWIVIALTVMQ
;
A
#
# COMPACT_ATOMS: atom_id res chain seq x y z
N MET A 1 10.57 -29.88 -4.70
CA MET A 1 10.10 -29.24 -3.47
C MET A 1 10.60 -27.79 -3.32
N LYS A 2 11.90 -27.46 -3.46
CA LYS A 2 12.43 -26.10 -3.29
C LYS A 2 11.80 -25.03 -4.22
N LYS A 3 11.53 -25.35 -5.49
CA LYS A 3 10.92 -24.41 -6.44
C LYS A 3 9.46 -24.08 -6.10
N ILE A 4 8.67 -25.07 -5.68
CA ILE A 4 7.26 -24.87 -5.28
C ILE A 4 7.19 -23.95 -4.06
N LEU A 5 8.05 -24.16 -3.08
CA LEU A 5 8.13 -23.32 -1.87
C LEU A 5 8.52 -21.87 -2.21
N GLN A 6 9.35 -21.68 -3.24
CA GLN A 6 9.74 -20.34 -3.71
C GLN A 6 8.55 -19.62 -4.37
N TYR A 7 7.79 -20.26 -5.22
CA TYR A 7 6.59 -19.68 -5.84
C TYR A 7 5.52 -19.39 -4.79
N LEU A 8 5.32 -20.26 -3.82
CA LEU A 8 4.40 -20.03 -2.71
C LEU A 8 4.77 -18.79 -1.91
N LYS A 9 6.06 -18.59 -1.60
CA LYS A 9 6.55 -17.37 -0.95
C LYS A 9 6.26 -16.11 -1.76
N ILE A 10 6.42 -16.17 -3.09
CA ILE A 10 6.14 -15.03 -3.98
C ILE A 10 4.65 -14.68 -3.94
N VAL A 11 3.77 -15.67 -4.04
CA VAL A 11 2.31 -15.47 -3.97
C VAL A 11 1.90 -14.92 -2.61
N LEU A 12 2.40 -15.48 -1.51
CA LEU A 12 2.11 -14.97 -0.15
C LEU A 12 2.59 -13.52 0.03
N CYS A 13 3.78 -13.19 -0.45
CA CYS A 13 4.28 -11.81 -0.43
C CYS A 13 3.39 -10.88 -1.27
N GLY A 14 2.93 -11.33 -2.43
CA GLY A 14 1.95 -10.62 -3.25
C GLY A 14 0.63 -10.39 -2.50
N ILE A 15 0.08 -11.39 -1.81
CA ILE A 15 -1.15 -11.26 -1.01
C ILE A 15 -0.96 -10.19 0.07
N VAL A 16 0.12 -10.26 0.84
CA VAL A 16 0.39 -9.27 1.91
C VAL A 16 0.57 -7.87 1.32
N PHE A 17 1.27 -7.75 0.19
CA PHE A 17 1.39 -6.49 -0.53
C PHE A 17 0.03 -5.95 -0.95
N GLY A 18 -0.83 -6.79 -1.53
CA GLY A 18 -2.19 -6.43 -1.96
C GLY A 18 -3.05 -5.95 -0.79
N VAL A 19 -3.06 -6.69 0.31
CA VAL A 19 -3.78 -6.32 1.55
C VAL A 19 -3.27 -4.99 2.10
N ALA A 20 -1.95 -4.82 2.19
CA ALA A 20 -1.33 -3.60 2.72
C ALA A 20 -1.68 -2.34 1.92
N ASN A 21 -1.91 -2.47 0.61
CA ASN A 21 -2.32 -1.34 -0.23
C ASN A 21 -3.80 -0.94 -0.05
N VAL A 22 -4.63 -1.81 0.50
CA VAL A 22 -6.05 -1.50 0.78
C VAL A 22 -6.22 -0.88 2.17
N ILE A 23 -5.28 -1.12 3.08
CA ILE A 23 -5.33 -0.59 4.46
C ILE A 23 -4.81 0.86 4.49
N PRO A 24 -5.63 1.85 4.88
CA PRO A 24 -5.15 3.22 5.05
C PRO A 24 -4.02 3.32 6.07
N GLY A 25 -2.97 4.06 5.75
CA GLY A 25 -1.81 4.25 6.63
C GLY A 25 -0.77 3.12 6.58
N VAL A 26 -1.00 2.07 5.82
CA VAL A 26 -0.03 0.98 5.60
C VAL A 26 0.53 1.07 4.18
N SER A 27 1.85 1.00 4.06
CA SER A 27 2.53 1.05 2.76
C SER A 27 2.88 -0.37 2.28
N GLY A 28 2.34 -0.78 1.14
CA GLY A 28 2.70 -2.04 0.49
C GLY A 28 4.20 -2.11 0.16
N GLY A 29 4.82 -0.97 -0.21
CA GLY A 29 6.26 -0.89 -0.44
C GLY A 29 7.08 -1.24 0.81
N THR A 30 6.68 -0.74 1.98
CA THR A 30 7.32 -1.09 3.25
C THR A 30 7.23 -2.60 3.52
N MET A 31 6.09 -3.22 3.24
CA MET A 31 5.96 -4.68 3.37
C MET A 31 6.89 -5.43 2.43
N LEU A 32 7.09 -4.98 1.20
CA LEU A 32 8.07 -5.56 0.27
C LEU A 32 9.50 -5.49 0.79
N VAL A 33 9.87 -4.37 1.43
CA VAL A 33 11.19 -4.22 2.07
C VAL A 33 11.36 -5.23 3.21
N VAL A 34 10.36 -5.35 4.09
CA VAL A 34 10.38 -6.31 5.22
C VAL A 34 10.53 -7.76 4.73
N PHE A 35 9.88 -8.12 3.61
CA PHE A 35 10.00 -9.46 3.01
C PHE A 35 11.26 -9.63 2.14
N GLY A 36 12.09 -8.59 1.96
CA GLY A 36 13.28 -8.62 1.10
C GLY A 36 12.95 -8.83 -0.37
N MET A 37 11.76 -8.41 -0.81
CA MET A 37 11.28 -8.58 -2.19
C MET A 37 11.25 -7.27 -2.98
N TYR A 38 11.54 -6.15 -2.33
CA TYR A 38 11.48 -4.82 -2.94
C TYR A 38 12.45 -4.69 -4.12
N ASP A 39 13.71 -5.02 -3.91
CA ASP A 39 14.74 -4.89 -4.97
C ASP A 39 14.42 -5.80 -6.15
N ARG A 40 13.98 -7.03 -5.87
CA ARG A 40 13.61 -7.98 -6.91
C ARG A 40 12.43 -7.51 -7.74
N LEU A 41 11.41 -6.92 -7.12
CA LEU A 41 10.26 -6.36 -7.83
C LEU A 41 10.69 -5.16 -8.67
N THR A 42 11.42 -4.22 -8.08
CA THR A 42 11.90 -3.01 -8.75
C THR A 42 12.80 -3.36 -9.94
N GLU A 43 13.73 -4.30 -9.77
CA GLU A 43 14.58 -4.81 -10.86
C GLU A 43 13.74 -5.47 -11.97
N SER A 44 12.69 -6.22 -11.59
CA SER A 44 11.83 -6.92 -12.56
C SER A 44 11.01 -5.98 -13.43
N ILE A 45 10.74 -4.76 -12.98
CA ILE A 45 9.98 -3.72 -13.72
C ILE A 45 10.86 -2.60 -14.27
N SER A 46 12.19 -2.67 -14.09
CA SER A 46 13.13 -1.59 -14.49
C SER A 46 13.27 -1.41 -16.01
N GLY A 47 12.68 -2.27 -16.82
CA GLY A 47 12.68 -2.14 -18.27
C GLY A 47 12.01 -3.32 -18.98
N ILE A 48 11.67 -3.12 -20.25
CA ILE A 48 10.92 -4.11 -21.04
C ILE A 48 11.64 -5.48 -21.07
N LYS A 49 12.96 -5.48 -21.21
CA LYS A 49 13.76 -6.73 -21.20
C LYS A 49 13.73 -7.42 -19.84
N ALA A 50 13.71 -6.66 -18.74
CA ALA A 50 13.63 -7.18 -17.37
C ALA A 50 12.25 -7.79 -17.10
N ILE A 51 11.18 -7.19 -17.59
CA ILE A 51 9.81 -7.71 -17.50
C ILE A 51 9.72 -9.08 -18.17
N PHE A 52 10.17 -9.22 -19.42
CA PHE A 52 10.14 -10.51 -20.12
C PHE A 52 11.00 -11.58 -19.44
N LYS A 53 12.15 -11.21 -18.90
CA LYS A 53 13.03 -12.12 -18.18
C LYS A 53 12.41 -12.62 -16.86
N ASN A 54 11.66 -11.78 -16.16
CA ASN A 54 11.08 -12.07 -14.86
C ASN A 54 9.55 -12.26 -14.91
N ILE A 55 8.98 -12.52 -16.09
CA ILE A 55 7.54 -12.60 -16.31
C ILE A 55 6.85 -13.61 -15.37
N VAL A 56 7.46 -14.75 -15.12
CA VAL A 56 6.95 -15.78 -14.23
C VAL A 56 6.83 -15.26 -12.79
N PHE A 57 7.86 -14.56 -12.30
CA PHE A 57 7.82 -13.92 -10.99
C PHE A 57 6.69 -12.88 -10.89
N LEU A 58 6.56 -12.01 -11.92
CA LEU A 58 5.54 -10.97 -11.97
C LEU A 58 4.12 -11.55 -12.02
N ILE A 59 3.90 -12.63 -12.74
CA ILE A 59 2.59 -13.31 -12.81
C ILE A 59 2.21 -13.87 -11.43
N PHE A 60 3.08 -14.63 -10.77
CA PHE A 60 2.79 -15.20 -9.45
C PHE A 60 2.61 -14.11 -8.39
N PHE A 61 3.43 -13.07 -8.44
CA PHE A 61 3.30 -11.92 -7.54
C PHE A 61 1.98 -11.16 -7.81
N GLY A 62 1.65 -10.90 -9.08
CA GLY A 62 0.42 -10.22 -9.50
C GLY A 62 -0.85 -10.99 -9.12
N ILE A 63 -0.85 -12.31 -9.29
CA ILE A 63 -1.96 -13.17 -8.83
C ILE A 63 -2.13 -13.04 -7.32
N GLY A 64 -1.04 -13.10 -6.56
CA GLY A 64 -1.06 -12.90 -5.11
C GLY A 64 -1.60 -11.53 -4.71
N ALA A 65 -1.10 -10.46 -5.34
CA ALA A 65 -1.51 -9.09 -5.07
C ALA A 65 -3.00 -8.88 -5.40
N GLY A 66 -3.46 -9.35 -6.56
CA GLY A 66 -4.86 -9.30 -6.95
C GLY A 66 -5.77 -10.06 -5.99
N ALA A 67 -5.38 -11.28 -5.59
CA ALA A 67 -6.11 -12.06 -4.60
C ALA A 67 -6.16 -11.35 -3.24
N GLY A 68 -5.07 -10.74 -2.80
CA GLY A 68 -4.99 -9.93 -1.57
C GLY A 68 -5.92 -8.73 -1.61
N ILE A 69 -5.88 -7.94 -2.68
CA ILE A 69 -6.75 -6.77 -2.88
C ILE A 69 -8.22 -7.18 -2.88
N LEU A 70 -8.60 -8.14 -3.73
CA LEU A 70 -10.00 -8.55 -3.87
C LEU A 70 -10.54 -9.23 -2.61
N GLY A 71 -9.75 -10.09 -1.98
CA GLY A 71 -10.13 -10.77 -0.75
C GLY A 71 -10.34 -9.78 0.40
N PHE A 72 -9.40 -8.85 0.57
CA PHE A 72 -9.47 -7.86 1.62
C PHE A 72 -10.56 -6.80 1.36
N ALA A 73 -10.76 -6.39 0.08
CA ALA A 73 -11.85 -5.49 -0.28
C ALA A 73 -13.23 -6.08 0.05
N LYS A 74 -13.43 -7.38 -0.18
CA LYS A 74 -14.66 -8.08 0.24
C LYS A 74 -14.82 -8.08 1.75
N LEU A 75 -13.74 -8.32 2.50
CA LEU A 75 -13.75 -8.25 3.95
C LEU A 75 -14.13 -6.86 4.46
N ILE A 76 -13.51 -5.82 3.88
CA ILE A 76 -13.82 -4.42 4.23
C ILE A 76 -15.27 -4.09 3.90
N LYS A 77 -15.77 -4.50 2.74
CA LYS A 77 -17.18 -4.32 2.40
C LYS A 77 -18.09 -4.98 3.44
N PHE A 78 -17.84 -6.22 3.80
CA PHE A 78 -18.61 -6.94 4.84
C PHE A 78 -18.59 -6.19 6.18
N LEU A 79 -17.43 -5.64 6.57
CA LEU A 79 -17.28 -4.87 7.81
C LEU A 79 -18.10 -3.56 7.75
N PHE A 80 -18.10 -2.87 6.62
CA PHE A 80 -18.92 -1.67 6.44
C PHE A 80 -20.42 -1.98 6.44
N ASP A 81 -20.84 -3.07 5.79
CA ASP A 81 -22.25 -3.46 5.70
C ASP A 81 -22.81 -3.88 7.06
N ASN A 82 -22.00 -4.45 7.97
CA ASN A 82 -22.47 -4.98 9.26
C ASN A 82 -21.99 -4.18 10.48
N TYR A 83 -20.87 -3.46 10.38
CA TYR A 83 -20.19 -2.77 11.50
C TYR A 83 -19.67 -1.40 11.06
N GLU A 84 -20.51 -0.58 10.43
CA GLU A 84 -20.12 0.70 9.81
C GLU A 84 -19.40 1.62 10.80
N VAL A 85 -19.98 1.87 11.98
CA VAL A 85 -19.42 2.81 12.95
C VAL A 85 -18.06 2.34 13.46
N GLN A 86 -17.96 1.06 13.83
CA GLN A 86 -16.72 0.48 14.35
C GLN A 86 -15.61 0.48 13.29
N THR A 87 -15.97 0.16 12.04
CA THR A 87 -15.04 0.16 10.91
C THR A 87 -14.53 1.56 10.62
N ASN A 88 -15.41 2.58 10.61
CA ASN A 88 -15.01 3.97 10.46
C ASN A 88 -14.07 4.43 11.56
N MET A 89 -14.39 4.14 12.83
CA MET A 89 -13.53 4.49 13.97
C MET A 89 -12.18 3.81 13.89
N TYR A 90 -12.14 2.54 13.45
CA TYR A 90 -10.88 1.82 13.24
C TYR A 90 -10.01 2.48 12.16
N PHE A 91 -10.58 2.85 11.02
CA PHE A 91 -9.84 3.53 9.95
C PHE A 91 -9.37 4.94 10.36
N ILE A 92 -10.21 5.70 11.08
CA ILE A 92 -9.80 6.99 11.64
C ILE A 92 -8.60 6.80 12.57
N GLY A 93 -8.64 5.79 13.43
CA GLY A 93 -7.51 5.45 14.32
C GLY A 93 -6.24 5.10 13.55
N LEU A 94 -6.33 4.31 12.47
CA LEU A 94 -5.18 3.98 11.62
C LEU A 94 -4.58 5.21 10.93
N ILE A 95 -5.43 6.08 10.38
CA ILE A 95 -4.98 7.32 9.73
C ILE A 95 -4.29 8.24 10.74
N LEU A 96 -4.91 8.48 11.89
CA LEU A 96 -4.33 9.31 12.94
C LEU A 96 -3.03 8.70 13.49
N GLY A 97 -3.00 7.37 13.66
CA GLY A 97 -1.80 6.65 14.10
C GLY A 97 -0.65 6.70 13.09
N SER A 98 -0.93 6.85 11.80
CA SER A 98 0.10 6.97 10.76
C SER A 98 0.72 8.37 10.66
N VAL A 99 0.03 9.41 11.11
CA VAL A 99 0.49 10.81 11.04
C VAL A 99 1.88 11.03 11.66
N PRO A 100 2.16 10.58 12.90
CA PRO A 100 3.50 10.77 13.48
C PRO A 100 4.60 10.05 12.72
N LEU A 101 4.30 8.89 12.13
CA LEU A 101 5.25 8.15 11.30
C LEU A 101 5.58 8.94 10.02
N ILE A 102 4.55 9.41 9.31
CA ILE A 102 4.71 10.20 8.07
C ILE A 102 5.48 11.50 8.37
N TYR A 103 5.15 12.18 9.47
CA TYR A 103 5.86 13.38 9.89
C TYR A 103 7.36 13.11 10.14
N ARG A 104 7.69 12.04 10.86
CA ARG A 104 9.08 11.64 11.11
C ARG A 104 9.82 11.28 9.83
N MET A 105 9.19 10.57 8.91
CA MET A 105 9.79 10.24 7.60
C MET A 105 10.04 11.49 6.77
N GLY A 106 9.10 12.43 6.73
CA GLY A 106 9.23 13.69 6.00
C GLY A 106 10.28 14.64 6.58
N THR A 107 10.57 14.55 7.89
CA THR A 107 11.56 15.42 8.57
C THR A 107 12.95 14.78 8.65
N ALA A 108 13.08 13.47 8.41
CA ALA A 108 14.35 12.76 8.56
C ALA A 108 15.38 13.14 7.48
N GLU A 109 14.96 13.47 6.27
CA GLU A 109 15.85 13.76 5.15
C GLU A 109 16.06 15.26 4.87
N SER A 110 15.16 16.13 5.35
CA SER A 110 15.31 17.59 5.17
C SER A 110 14.56 18.38 6.25
N LYS A 111 15.12 19.52 6.66
CA LYS A 111 14.39 20.50 7.47
C LYS A 111 13.15 20.93 6.69
N VAL A 112 11.97 20.70 7.25
CA VAL A 112 10.70 21.15 6.65
C VAL A 112 10.77 22.66 6.44
N LYS A 113 10.92 23.08 5.19
CA LYS A 113 10.87 24.51 4.85
C LYS A 113 9.40 24.94 4.93
N PRO A 114 9.11 26.15 5.43
CA PRO A 114 7.73 26.68 5.49
C PRO A 114 7.03 26.67 4.13
N LEU A 115 7.77 26.66 3.05
CA LEU A 115 7.27 26.52 1.68
C LEU A 115 6.58 25.16 1.42
N CYS A 116 6.90 24.12 2.18
CA CYS A 116 6.24 22.81 2.07
C CYS A 116 4.80 22.82 2.62
N SER A 117 4.43 23.84 3.40
CA SER A 117 3.05 23.98 3.90
C SER A 117 2.07 24.41 2.80
N VAL A 118 2.54 25.08 1.76
CA VAL A 118 1.68 25.57 0.67
C VAL A 118 0.98 24.44 -0.10
N PRO A 119 1.68 23.40 -0.62
CA PRO A 119 1.01 22.29 -1.29
C PRO A 119 0.10 21.49 -0.34
N PHE A 120 0.43 21.40 0.95
CA PHE A 120 -0.42 20.75 1.94
C PHE A 120 -1.76 21.49 2.10
N VAL A 121 -1.74 22.83 2.27
CA VAL A 121 -2.94 23.64 2.41
C VAL A 121 -3.77 23.58 1.12
N ILE A 122 -3.14 23.65 -0.06
CA ILE A 122 -3.84 23.57 -1.34
C ILE A 122 -4.55 22.21 -1.49
N SER A 123 -3.87 21.10 -1.19
CA SER A 123 -4.47 19.77 -1.30
C SER A 123 -5.61 19.58 -0.29
N LEU A 124 -5.47 20.10 0.92
CA LEU A 124 -6.53 20.07 1.93
C LEU A 124 -7.77 20.85 1.46
N TRP A 125 -7.59 22.05 0.90
CA TRP A 125 -8.67 22.85 0.34
C TRP A 125 -9.39 22.15 -0.84
N ILE A 126 -8.64 21.51 -1.73
CA ILE A 126 -9.20 20.74 -2.84
C ILE A 126 -10.08 19.60 -2.32
N VAL A 127 -9.60 18.84 -1.33
CA VAL A 127 -10.35 17.72 -0.75
C VAL A 127 -11.63 18.23 -0.07
N ILE A 128 -11.55 19.29 0.73
CA ILE A 128 -12.72 19.89 1.39
C ILE A 128 -13.73 20.39 0.34
N ALA A 129 -13.26 21.10 -0.68
CA ALA A 129 -14.14 21.60 -1.75
C ALA A 129 -14.87 20.46 -2.46
N LEU A 130 -14.16 19.38 -2.82
CA LEU A 130 -14.78 18.22 -3.47
C LEU A 130 -15.78 17.50 -2.56
N THR A 131 -15.52 17.45 -1.26
CA THR A 131 -16.43 16.82 -0.28
C THR A 131 -17.71 17.63 -0.06
N VAL A 132 -17.60 18.97 -0.08
CA VAL A 132 -18.77 19.86 0.10
C VAL A 132 -19.64 19.94 -1.17
N MET A 133 -19.05 19.66 -2.34
CA MET A 133 -19.77 19.68 -3.62
C MET A 133 -20.50 18.37 -3.93
N GLN A 134 -20.35 17.31 -3.11
CA GLN A 134 -21.06 16.04 -3.22
C GLN A 134 -22.35 16.02 -2.36
#